data_e6409e7c8731c0d31495c8be407768e6
#
_entry.id   e6409e7c8731c0d31495c8be407768e6
#
_cell.length_a   1.000
_cell.length_b   1.000
_cell.length_c   1.000
_cell.angle_alpha   90.00
_cell.angle_beta   90.00
_cell.angle_gamma   90.00
#
_symmetry.space_group_name_H-M   'P 1'
#
loop_
_entity.id
_entity.type
_entity.pdbx_description
1 polymer ?
#
loop_
_entity_poly.entity_id
_entity_poly.type
_entity_poly.pdbx_seq_one_letter_code
_entity_poly.pdbx_strand_id
1 'polypeptide(L)'
;MIKRRSVLKILAAPALMTVARPGFAQTKEKVTYAYLLDPAYDAVTWAMSNGKVTSDRITVEARGLAIPQLIQATSAKQYDVIMTAVIAVPPAAARGLELRVLSTALQQSPAGEGAGVWVKKDSPIRNPKELKGKSLGSYALRSTGYTQVRLALIHKYGLNAALEGGDVRQVEIQAPNLPGALAAGQIDAATLIHSQAFRALKSGEFRPIAETGRDNIEAFGMRFISALNVSYPERLAQRPEAFKEFNRMFRDSMRYALANRAEVFAAVGQQNNLPPEFFDWWFEKSSDVPGTFDESHAKIIMKFYELSKEIGMIQAFPDIRTLVWEHALRA
;
A
#
# COMPACT_ATOMS: atom_id res chain seq x y z
N MET A 1 -73.97 -49.11 53.80
CA MET A 1 -73.52 -47.72 53.49
C MET A 1 -72.07 -47.76 53.04
N ILE A 2 -71.83 -47.67 51.73
CA ILE A 2 -70.51 -47.78 51.15
C ILE A 2 -70.28 -46.46 50.34
N LYS A 3 -69.31 -45.65 50.77
CA LYS A 3 -68.92 -44.43 50.09
C LYS A 3 -67.96 -44.74 48.96
N ARG A 4 -68.33 -44.36 47.72
CA ARG A 4 -67.49 -44.42 46.53
C ARG A 4 -66.49 -43.28 46.58
N ARG A 5 -65.15 -43.58 46.51
CA ARG A 5 -64.07 -42.64 46.29
C ARG A 5 -63.80 -42.50 44.79
N SER A 6 -64.00 -41.34 44.27
CA SER A 6 -63.62 -40.97 42.89
C SER A 6 -62.11 -40.76 42.82
N VAL A 7 -61.42 -41.45 41.95
CA VAL A 7 -59.98 -41.30 41.66
C VAL A 7 -59.84 -40.37 40.45
N LEU A 8 -59.34 -39.19 40.69
CA LEU A 8 -58.96 -38.27 39.63
C LEU A 8 -57.59 -38.69 39.00
N LYS A 9 -57.63 -39.07 37.74
CA LYS A 9 -56.39 -39.32 36.97
C LYS A 9 -55.88 -38.02 36.44
N ILE A 10 -54.73 -37.51 36.98
CA ILE A 10 -53.98 -36.40 36.48
C ILE A 10 -53.10 -36.89 35.31
N LEU A 11 -53.41 -36.48 34.09
CA LEU A 11 -52.58 -36.69 32.92
C LEU A 11 -51.43 -35.64 32.95
N ALA A 12 -50.25 -36.09 33.28
CA ALA A 12 -49.05 -35.26 33.14
C ALA A 12 -48.60 -35.23 31.67
N ALA A 13 -48.69 -34.11 31.02
CA ALA A 13 -48.09 -33.86 29.69
C ALA A 13 -46.58 -33.74 29.84
N PRO A 14 -45.75 -34.39 28.98
CA PRO A 14 -44.30 -34.16 29.03
C PRO A 14 -43.98 -32.79 28.47
N ALA A 15 -43.43 -31.90 29.32
CA ALA A 15 -42.83 -30.66 28.88
C ALA A 15 -41.55 -30.98 28.10
N LEU A 16 -41.60 -30.77 26.77
CA LEU A 16 -40.41 -30.76 25.92
C LEU A 16 -39.53 -29.55 26.33
N MET A 17 -38.55 -29.80 27.17
CA MET A 17 -37.45 -28.84 27.40
C MET A 17 -36.61 -28.78 26.11
N THR A 18 -36.78 -27.73 25.32
CA THR A 18 -35.85 -27.35 24.28
C THR A 18 -34.56 -26.89 24.97
N VAL A 19 -33.58 -27.78 25.03
CA VAL A 19 -32.23 -27.46 25.43
C VAL A 19 -31.67 -26.52 24.34
N ALA A 20 -31.70 -25.19 24.62
CA ALA A 20 -30.94 -24.22 23.82
C ALA A 20 -29.48 -24.64 23.93
N ARG A 21 -28.92 -25.17 22.84
CA ARG A 21 -27.49 -25.41 22.71
C ARG A 21 -26.83 -24.02 22.86
N PRO A 22 -25.88 -23.80 23.80
CA PRO A 22 -25.11 -22.59 23.82
C PRO A 22 -24.39 -22.54 22.48
N GLY A 23 -24.72 -21.52 21.66
CA GLY A 23 -23.95 -21.23 20.46
C GLY A 23 -22.53 -20.95 20.91
N PHE A 24 -21.60 -21.85 20.62
CA PHE A 24 -20.18 -21.54 20.75
C PHE A 24 -19.94 -20.32 19.87
N ALA A 25 -19.71 -19.17 20.49
CA ALA A 25 -19.20 -17.99 19.78
C ALA A 25 -17.91 -18.45 19.12
N GLN A 26 -17.95 -18.61 17.79
CA GLN A 26 -16.80 -19.02 17.02
C GLN A 26 -15.72 -17.94 17.22
N THR A 27 -14.61 -18.30 17.83
CA THR A 27 -13.50 -17.38 18.06
C THR A 27 -13.02 -16.89 16.70
N LYS A 28 -13.09 -15.57 16.48
CA LYS A 28 -12.65 -14.99 15.22
C LYS A 28 -11.17 -15.28 14.99
N GLU A 29 -10.84 -15.69 13.77
CA GLU A 29 -9.44 -15.88 13.39
C GLU A 29 -8.74 -14.52 13.28
N LYS A 30 -7.50 -14.46 13.75
CA LYS A 30 -6.67 -13.26 13.61
C LYS A 30 -5.95 -13.27 12.28
N VAL A 31 -6.04 -12.18 11.52
CA VAL A 31 -5.24 -11.89 10.32
C VAL A 31 -4.36 -10.67 10.60
N THR A 32 -3.05 -10.83 10.49
CA THR A 32 -2.09 -9.74 10.66
C THR A 32 -1.78 -9.10 9.30
N TYR A 33 -1.83 -7.77 9.25
CA TYR A 33 -1.56 -6.99 8.05
C TYR A 33 -0.49 -5.93 8.29
N ALA A 34 0.57 -5.92 7.47
CA ALA A 34 1.55 -4.84 7.46
C ALA A 34 1.44 -4.00 6.19
N TYR A 35 1.43 -2.68 6.34
CA TYR A 35 1.31 -1.72 5.26
C TYR A 35 2.36 -0.61 5.39
N LEU A 36 2.50 0.22 4.36
CA LEU A 36 3.40 1.37 4.38
C LEU A 36 3.00 2.35 5.49
N LEU A 37 3.93 2.66 6.40
CA LEU A 37 3.75 3.71 7.40
C LEU A 37 3.59 5.06 6.70
N ASP A 38 2.36 5.44 6.49
CA ASP A 38 1.96 6.68 5.85
C ASP A 38 0.54 7.06 6.29
N PRO A 39 0.27 8.33 6.64
CA PRO A 39 -1.05 8.77 7.09
C PRO A 39 -2.20 8.46 6.12
N ALA A 40 -1.94 8.48 4.82
CA ALA A 40 -2.97 8.12 3.84
C ALA A 40 -3.37 6.64 3.94
N TYR A 41 -2.41 5.75 4.26
CA TYR A 41 -2.70 4.34 4.52
C TYR A 41 -3.39 4.11 5.87
N ASP A 42 -3.09 4.93 6.89
CA ASP A 42 -3.85 4.91 8.13
C ASP A 42 -5.32 5.23 7.84
N ALA A 43 -5.61 6.16 6.92
CA ALA A 43 -6.98 6.44 6.49
C ALA A 43 -7.61 5.26 5.72
N VAL A 44 -6.87 4.58 4.83
CA VAL A 44 -7.36 3.37 4.11
C VAL A 44 -7.75 2.26 5.08
N THR A 45 -6.96 2.04 6.14
CA THR A 45 -7.19 0.95 7.11
C THR A 45 -8.07 1.35 8.28
N TRP A 46 -8.41 2.64 8.41
CA TRP A 46 -9.07 3.21 9.58
C TRP A 46 -10.38 2.50 9.95
N ALA A 47 -11.24 2.24 8.99
CA ALA A 47 -12.57 1.69 9.27
C ALA A 47 -12.50 0.25 9.81
N MET A 48 -11.60 -0.59 9.30
CA MET A 48 -11.41 -1.94 9.84
C MET A 48 -10.68 -1.93 11.18
N SER A 49 -9.79 -0.96 11.43
CA SER A 49 -9.08 -0.82 12.71
C SER A 49 -9.95 -0.22 13.82
N ASN A 50 -10.99 0.54 13.46
CA ASN A 50 -11.90 1.22 14.40
C ASN A 50 -13.31 0.58 14.47
N GLY A 51 -13.47 -0.65 13.98
CA GLY A 51 -14.72 -1.42 14.11
C GLY A 51 -15.89 -0.90 13.28
N LYS A 52 -15.66 -0.05 12.28
CA LYS A 52 -16.69 0.41 11.34
C LYS A 52 -16.91 -0.61 10.21
N VAL A 53 -15.87 -1.36 9.87
CA VAL A 53 -15.93 -2.51 8.98
C VAL A 53 -15.51 -3.73 9.79
N THR A 54 -16.43 -4.65 9.99
CA THR A 54 -16.26 -5.84 10.83
C THR A 54 -16.50 -7.12 10.06
N SER A 55 -16.10 -8.22 10.65
CA SER A 55 -16.36 -9.59 10.19
C SER A 55 -16.75 -10.47 11.38
N ASP A 56 -17.60 -11.47 11.12
CA ASP A 56 -17.91 -12.50 12.11
C ASP A 56 -16.86 -13.61 12.12
N ARG A 57 -15.98 -13.66 11.11
CA ARG A 57 -14.97 -14.71 10.91
C ARG A 57 -13.59 -14.33 11.36
N ILE A 58 -13.17 -13.08 11.11
CA ILE A 58 -11.82 -12.64 11.38
C ILE A 58 -11.77 -11.33 12.17
N THR A 59 -10.61 -11.10 12.80
CA THR A 59 -10.15 -9.80 13.26
C THR A 59 -8.89 -9.43 12.49
N VAL A 60 -8.75 -8.16 12.07
CA VAL A 60 -7.55 -7.69 11.38
C VAL A 60 -6.73 -6.85 12.35
N GLU A 61 -5.46 -7.25 12.53
CA GLU A 61 -4.46 -6.43 13.23
C GLU A 61 -3.55 -5.79 12.19
N ALA A 62 -3.81 -4.51 11.91
CA ALA A 62 -3.08 -3.74 10.89
C ALA A 62 -1.96 -2.90 11.54
N ARG A 63 -0.78 -2.85 10.89
CA ARG A 63 0.38 -2.11 11.37
C ARG A 63 1.14 -1.43 10.26
N GLY A 64 1.40 -0.12 10.42
CA GLY A 64 2.29 0.64 9.55
C GLY A 64 3.76 0.32 9.80
N LEU A 65 4.53 0.07 8.73
CA LEU A 65 5.97 -0.18 8.77
C LEU A 65 6.69 0.70 7.76
N ALA A 66 7.91 1.16 8.09
CA ALA A 66 8.77 1.83 7.13
C ALA A 66 9.22 0.87 6.02
N ILE A 67 9.56 1.40 4.84
CA ILE A 67 9.90 0.60 3.65
C ILE A 67 10.97 -0.48 3.91
N PRO A 68 12.10 -0.20 4.60
CA PRO A 68 13.08 -1.25 4.90
C PRO A 68 12.52 -2.36 5.79
N GLN A 69 11.66 -2.01 6.75
CA GLN A 69 10.98 -2.96 7.64
C GLN A 69 9.98 -3.84 6.87
N LEU A 70 9.23 -3.26 5.91
CA LEU A 70 8.33 -4.04 5.04
C LEU A 70 9.09 -5.08 4.22
N ILE A 71 10.25 -4.71 3.65
CA ILE A 71 11.10 -5.62 2.88
C ILE A 71 11.59 -6.77 3.77
N GLN A 72 12.06 -6.47 4.98
CA GLN A 72 12.51 -7.47 5.94
C GLN A 72 11.35 -8.37 6.39
N ALA A 73 10.22 -7.79 6.76
CA ALA A 73 9.03 -8.51 7.20
C ALA A 73 8.46 -9.43 6.12
N THR A 74 8.52 -9.03 4.83
CA THR A 74 8.14 -9.87 3.69
C THR A 74 9.03 -11.10 3.62
N SER A 75 10.34 -10.93 3.68
CA SER A 75 11.30 -12.04 3.60
C SER A 75 11.19 -12.98 4.79
N ALA A 76 10.91 -12.46 5.98
CA ALA A 76 10.75 -13.22 7.21
C ALA A 76 9.35 -13.82 7.42
N LYS A 77 8.41 -13.57 6.51
CA LYS A 77 7.00 -14.02 6.60
C LYS A 77 6.33 -13.63 7.92
N GLN A 78 6.60 -12.40 8.43
CA GLN A 78 6.14 -11.99 9.78
C GLN A 78 4.63 -11.74 9.86
N TYR A 79 3.99 -11.36 8.77
CA TYR A 79 2.56 -11.00 8.69
C TYR A 79 1.84 -11.94 7.74
N ASP A 80 0.54 -12.14 7.98
CA ASP A 80 -0.32 -12.93 7.09
C ASP A 80 -0.48 -12.28 5.72
N VAL A 81 -0.73 -10.98 5.71
CA VAL A 81 -0.76 -10.14 4.52
C VAL A 81 0.24 -9.01 4.69
N ILE A 82 0.95 -8.70 3.63
CA ILE A 82 1.92 -7.60 3.65
C ILE A 82 1.87 -6.80 2.35
N MET A 83 1.92 -5.47 2.49
CA MET A 83 2.12 -4.57 1.37
C MET A 83 3.56 -4.64 0.90
N THR A 84 3.78 -5.16 -0.29
CA THR A 84 5.11 -5.38 -0.85
C THR A 84 5.32 -4.48 -2.07
N ALA A 85 6.49 -3.85 -2.14
CA ALA A 85 6.90 -3.07 -3.29
C ALA A 85 6.98 -3.95 -4.55
N VAL A 86 6.42 -3.51 -5.67
CA VAL A 86 6.42 -4.27 -6.93
C VAL A 86 7.84 -4.68 -7.32
N ILE A 87 8.81 -3.77 -7.21
CA ILE A 87 10.22 -4.04 -7.54
C ILE A 87 10.88 -5.11 -6.65
N ALA A 88 10.31 -5.40 -5.47
CA ALA A 88 10.86 -6.39 -4.53
C ALA A 88 10.41 -7.83 -4.85
N VAL A 89 9.37 -8.01 -5.66
CA VAL A 89 8.85 -9.34 -6.02
C VAL A 89 9.86 -10.17 -6.84
N PRO A 90 10.49 -9.64 -7.91
CA PRO A 90 11.47 -10.42 -8.67
C PRO A 90 12.66 -10.94 -7.84
N PRO A 91 13.36 -10.11 -7.05
CA PRO A 91 14.46 -10.61 -6.23
C PRO A 91 14.01 -11.54 -5.09
N ALA A 92 12.77 -11.42 -4.61
CA ALA A 92 12.21 -12.37 -3.66
C ALA A 92 12.01 -13.76 -4.32
N ALA A 93 11.41 -13.80 -5.51
CA ALA A 93 11.22 -15.01 -6.29
C ALA A 93 12.57 -15.68 -6.64
N ALA A 94 13.57 -14.89 -7.03
CA ALA A 94 14.92 -15.40 -7.33
C ALA A 94 15.60 -16.09 -6.12
N ARG A 95 15.20 -15.72 -4.90
CA ARG A 95 15.65 -16.35 -3.64
C ARG A 95 14.75 -17.50 -3.17
N GLY A 96 13.79 -17.91 -3.99
CA GLY A 96 12.84 -18.99 -3.65
C GLY A 96 11.72 -18.58 -2.69
N LEU A 97 11.52 -17.28 -2.45
CA LEU A 97 10.37 -16.81 -1.67
C LEU A 97 9.14 -16.78 -2.56
N GLU A 98 8.23 -17.70 -2.33
CA GLU A 98 6.95 -17.71 -3.04
C GLU A 98 5.97 -16.72 -2.43
N LEU A 99 5.47 -15.82 -3.27
CA LEU A 99 4.45 -14.85 -2.93
C LEU A 99 3.19 -15.09 -3.78
N ARG A 100 2.03 -14.75 -3.23
CA ARG A 100 0.76 -14.71 -3.96
C ARG A 100 0.13 -13.33 -3.83
N VAL A 101 -0.23 -12.75 -4.96
CA VAL A 101 -0.87 -11.44 -5.04
C VAL A 101 -2.35 -11.56 -4.70
N LEU A 102 -2.81 -10.79 -3.73
CA LEU A 102 -4.19 -10.69 -3.32
C LEU A 102 -4.91 -9.53 -3.99
N SER A 103 -4.21 -8.39 -4.10
CA SER A 103 -4.74 -7.16 -4.72
C SER A 103 -3.63 -6.14 -4.98
N THR A 104 -3.92 -5.14 -5.81
CA THR A 104 -3.10 -3.94 -5.96
C THR A 104 -3.31 -3.03 -4.76
N ALA A 105 -2.21 -2.66 -4.11
CA ALA A 105 -2.24 -1.84 -2.90
C ALA A 105 -2.03 -0.35 -3.17
N LEU A 106 -1.15 0.00 -4.13
CA LEU A 106 -0.83 1.39 -4.44
C LEU A 106 -0.51 1.55 -5.92
N GLN A 107 -1.18 2.51 -6.55
CA GLN A 107 -0.97 2.91 -7.93
C GLN A 107 -0.87 4.44 -8.03
N GLN A 108 -0.20 4.96 -9.03
CA GLN A 108 -0.23 6.38 -9.35
C GLN A 108 -1.65 6.83 -9.72
N SER A 109 -2.07 8.01 -9.27
CA SER A 109 -3.36 8.59 -9.70
C SER A 109 -3.33 8.99 -11.18
N PRO A 110 -4.49 9.22 -11.80
CA PRO A 110 -4.54 9.78 -13.16
C PRO A 110 -3.89 11.16 -13.29
N ALA A 111 -3.90 11.97 -12.24
CA ALA A 111 -3.23 13.28 -12.22
C ALA A 111 -1.71 13.17 -12.12
N GLY A 112 -1.20 12.09 -11.50
CA GLY A 112 0.23 11.80 -11.39
C GLY A 112 1.04 12.83 -10.61
N GLU A 113 0.39 13.56 -9.69
CA GLU A 113 1.01 14.61 -8.88
C GLU A 113 1.64 14.04 -7.60
N GLY A 114 2.49 14.83 -6.95
CA GLY A 114 2.93 14.63 -5.57
C GLY A 114 4.16 13.81 -5.35
N ALA A 115 4.40 12.75 -6.10
CA ALA A 115 5.69 12.06 -6.08
C ALA A 115 6.61 12.68 -7.15
N GLY A 116 7.82 13.11 -6.75
CA GLY A 116 8.67 13.76 -7.73
C GLY A 116 10.02 14.19 -7.20
N VAL A 117 10.72 14.95 -8.03
CA VAL A 117 12.02 15.55 -7.71
C VAL A 117 11.81 17.01 -7.34
N TRP A 118 12.25 17.37 -6.15
CA TRP A 118 12.07 18.67 -5.54
C TRP A 118 13.41 19.37 -5.31
N VAL A 119 13.39 20.67 -5.44
CA VAL A 119 14.52 21.55 -5.14
C VAL A 119 14.08 22.69 -4.22
N LYS A 120 15.00 23.41 -3.61
CA LYS A 120 14.70 24.66 -2.88
C LYS A 120 14.01 25.65 -3.81
N LYS A 121 13.15 26.49 -3.26
CA LYS A 121 12.41 27.52 -4.00
C LYS A 121 13.32 28.41 -4.83
N ASP A 122 14.44 28.82 -4.24
CA ASP A 122 15.45 29.69 -4.81
C ASP A 122 16.56 28.98 -5.61
N SER A 123 16.51 27.63 -5.68
CA SER A 123 17.49 26.83 -6.44
C SER A 123 17.58 27.32 -7.90
N PRO A 124 18.79 27.41 -8.48
CA PRO A 124 18.98 27.71 -9.90
C PRO A 124 18.48 26.56 -10.81
N ILE A 125 18.38 25.33 -10.30
CA ILE A 125 17.92 24.17 -11.06
C ILE A 125 16.44 24.33 -11.39
N ARG A 126 16.09 24.50 -12.66
CA ARG A 126 14.71 24.74 -13.13
C ARG A 126 14.06 23.52 -13.74
N ASN A 127 14.85 22.58 -14.26
CA ASN A 127 14.36 21.34 -14.87
C ASN A 127 15.31 20.18 -14.54
N PRO A 128 14.84 18.92 -14.66
CA PRO A 128 15.64 17.74 -14.31
C PRO A 128 16.97 17.60 -15.08
N LYS A 129 17.10 18.11 -16.30
CA LYS A 129 18.36 18.02 -17.08
C LYS A 129 19.53 18.74 -16.39
N GLU A 130 19.21 19.74 -15.57
CA GLU A 130 20.21 20.51 -14.81
C GLU A 130 20.70 19.78 -13.54
N LEU A 131 20.18 18.55 -13.28
CA LEU A 131 20.71 17.67 -12.25
C LEU A 131 22.06 17.02 -12.61
N LYS A 132 22.53 17.18 -13.84
CA LYS A 132 23.83 16.66 -14.23
C LYS A 132 24.94 17.21 -13.35
N GLY A 133 25.72 16.32 -12.71
CA GLY A 133 26.75 16.66 -11.73
C GLY A 133 26.21 17.06 -10.35
N LYS A 134 24.91 17.00 -10.12
CA LYS A 134 24.25 17.36 -8.85
C LYS A 134 23.92 16.12 -8.00
N SER A 135 23.58 16.35 -6.74
CA SER A 135 23.14 15.32 -5.80
C SER A 135 21.63 15.25 -5.71
N LEU A 136 21.09 14.01 -5.81
CA LEU A 136 19.67 13.69 -5.62
C LEU A 136 19.52 12.75 -4.43
N GLY A 137 18.89 13.24 -3.36
CA GLY A 137 18.53 12.44 -2.20
C GLY A 137 17.29 11.59 -2.44
N SER A 138 17.32 10.35 -2.00
CA SER A 138 16.16 9.46 -2.01
C SER A 138 16.06 8.63 -0.74
N TYR A 139 14.85 8.28 -0.35
CA TYR A 139 14.57 7.51 0.86
C TYR A 139 14.97 6.03 0.77
N ALA A 140 15.05 5.48 -0.44
CA ALA A 140 15.48 4.10 -0.71
C ALA A 140 15.78 3.94 -2.20
N LEU A 141 17.04 3.82 -2.55
CA LEU A 141 17.52 3.74 -3.96
C LEU A 141 17.01 2.51 -4.71
N ARG A 142 16.62 1.47 -3.99
CA ARG A 142 16.09 0.21 -4.57
C ARG A 142 14.57 0.05 -4.40
N SER A 143 13.85 1.13 -4.10
CA SER A 143 12.37 1.13 -4.01
C SER A 143 11.71 1.23 -5.38
N THR A 144 10.44 0.83 -5.45
CA THR A 144 9.60 1.02 -6.66
C THR A 144 9.49 2.51 -7.01
N GLY A 145 9.21 3.38 -6.01
CA GLY A 145 9.04 4.81 -6.24
C GLY A 145 10.30 5.44 -6.83
N TYR A 146 11.49 5.11 -6.30
CA TYR A 146 12.73 5.63 -6.85
C TYR A 146 13.07 5.05 -8.23
N THR A 147 12.73 3.79 -8.49
CA THR A 147 12.82 3.22 -9.84
C THR A 147 11.98 4.01 -10.84
N GLN A 148 10.77 4.39 -10.45
CA GLN A 148 9.88 5.23 -11.27
C GLN A 148 10.47 6.63 -11.53
N VAL A 149 11.13 7.23 -10.53
CA VAL A 149 11.88 8.50 -10.70
C VAL A 149 12.99 8.32 -11.74
N ARG A 150 13.79 7.25 -11.61
CA ARG A 150 14.88 6.99 -12.57
C ARG A 150 14.35 6.76 -13.98
N LEU A 151 13.25 6.04 -14.15
CA LEU A 151 12.61 5.86 -15.45
C LEU A 151 12.20 7.18 -16.08
N ALA A 152 11.59 8.09 -15.32
CA ALA A 152 11.25 9.43 -15.79
C ALA A 152 12.50 10.23 -16.17
N LEU A 153 13.54 10.22 -15.32
CA LEU A 153 14.79 10.93 -15.59
C LEU A 153 15.48 10.44 -16.87
N ILE A 154 15.48 9.14 -17.12
CA ILE A 154 16.10 8.53 -18.30
C ILE A 154 15.25 8.80 -19.55
N HIS A 155 13.98 8.37 -19.54
CA HIS A 155 13.18 8.31 -20.78
C HIS A 155 12.58 9.66 -21.17
N LYS A 156 12.21 10.51 -20.22
CA LYS A 156 11.66 11.83 -20.53
C LYS A 156 12.73 12.92 -20.62
N TYR A 157 13.72 12.88 -19.72
CA TYR A 157 14.71 13.96 -19.60
C TYR A 157 16.08 13.62 -20.19
N GLY A 158 16.31 12.38 -20.60
CA GLY A 158 17.55 11.95 -21.27
C GLY A 158 18.78 11.93 -20.35
N LEU A 159 18.58 11.82 -19.03
CA LEU A 159 19.68 11.73 -18.06
C LEU A 159 20.13 10.27 -17.91
N ASN A 160 21.44 10.05 -17.78
CA ASN A 160 21.92 8.78 -17.27
C ASN A 160 21.72 8.75 -15.74
N ALA A 161 20.60 8.16 -15.31
CA ALA A 161 20.28 8.02 -13.89
C ALA A 161 20.72 6.65 -13.32
N ALA A 162 21.82 6.05 -13.83
CA ALA A 162 22.41 4.83 -13.27
C ALA A 162 22.82 5.06 -11.81
N LEU A 163 22.69 4.02 -10.96
CA LEU A 163 23.07 4.13 -9.53
C LEU A 163 24.56 4.36 -9.35
N GLU A 164 25.37 3.85 -10.27
CA GLU A 164 26.82 4.03 -10.32
C GLU A 164 27.21 4.59 -11.69
N GLY A 165 28.07 5.58 -11.73
CA GLY A 165 28.56 6.18 -12.97
C GLY A 165 27.51 6.98 -13.75
N GLY A 166 26.38 7.33 -13.14
CA GLY A 166 25.33 8.15 -13.74
C GLY A 166 25.66 9.65 -13.74
N ASP A 167 24.82 10.43 -14.45
CA ASP A 167 24.92 11.90 -14.49
C ASP A 167 24.60 12.55 -13.14
N VAL A 168 23.86 11.86 -12.26
CA VAL A 168 23.35 12.36 -10.99
C VAL A 168 23.93 11.55 -9.83
N ARG A 169 24.53 12.24 -8.86
CA ARG A 169 25.02 11.57 -7.64
C ARG A 169 23.85 11.23 -6.73
N GLN A 170 23.49 9.96 -6.66
CA GLN A 170 22.35 9.47 -5.88
C GLN A 170 22.77 9.19 -4.43
N VAL A 171 22.03 9.75 -3.46
CA VAL A 171 22.31 9.66 -2.03
C VAL A 171 21.10 9.09 -1.30
N GLU A 172 21.29 7.99 -0.56
CA GLU A 172 20.23 7.45 0.28
C GLU A 172 20.18 8.17 1.62
N ILE A 173 19.02 8.74 1.95
CA ILE A 173 18.75 9.47 3.19
C ILE A 173 17.41 8.98 3.71
N GLN A 174 17.32 8.67 5.00
CA GLN A 174 16.05 8.25 5.60
C GLN A 174 14.93 9.26 5.33
N ALA A 175 13.75 8.78 4.97
CA ALA A 175 12.62 9.60 4.52
C ALA A 175 12.34 10.83 5.41
N PRO A 176 12.29 10.74 6.75
CA PRO A 176 12.03 11.91 7.59
C PRO A 176 13.08 13.02 7.47
N ASN A 177 14.31 12.69 7.09
CA ASN A 177 15.45 13.61 7.04
C ASN A 177 15.61 14.30 5.67
N LEU A 178 14.95 13.81 4.61
CA LEU A 178 15.09 14.33 3.26
C LEU A 178 14.76 15.83 3.13
N PRO A 179 13.61 16.33 3.66
CA PRO A 179 13.30 17.75 3.57
C PRO A 179 14.35 18.62 4.28
N GLY A 180 14.82 18.20 5.46
CA GLY A 180 15.86 18.92 6.22
C GLY A 180 17.20 18.94 5.49
N ALA A 181 17.62 17.81 4.90
CA ALA A 181 18.86 17.74 4.12
C ALA A 181 18.83 18.65 2.88
N LEU A 182 17.67 18.72 2.21
CA LEU A 182 17.44 19.62 1.08
C LEU A 182 17.45 21.10 1.51
N ALA A 183 16.75 21.43 2.60
CA ALA A 183 16.73 22.80 3.15
C ALA A 183 18.13 23.29 3.54
N ALA A 184 18.91 22.41 4.18
CA ALA A 184 20.30 22.70 4.59
C ALA A 184 21.30 22.72 3.43
N GLY A 185 20.90 22.37 2.20
CA GLY A 185 21.79 22.33 1.04
C GLY A 185 22.82 21.19 1.06
N GLN A 186 22.57 20.14 1.86
CA GLN A 186 23.40 18.91 1.89
C GLN A 186 23.24 18.09 0.61
N ILE A 187 22.10 18.25 -0.05
CA ILE A 187 21.76 17.71 -1.37
C ILE A 187 21.14 18.80 -2.23
N ASP A 188 21.34 18.74 -3.54
CA ASP A 188 20.82 19.72 -4.50
C ASP A 188 19.35 19.52 -4.82
N ALA A 189 18.89 18.26 -4.79
CA ALA A 189 17.50 17.85 -5.01
C ALA A 189 17.12 16.66 -4.13
N ALA A 190 15.83 16.46 -3.90
CA ALA A 190 15.31 15.33 -3.14
C ALA A 190 14.06 14.72 -3.80
N THR A 191 13.89 13.40 -3.65
CA THR A 191 12.61 12.74 -3.96
C THR A 191 11.70 12.86 -2.75
N LEU A 192 10.61 13.62 -2.87
CA LEU A 192 9.60 13.74 -1.82
C LEU A 192 8.33 13.04 -2.28
N ILE A 193 7.66 12.37 -1.35
CA ILE A 193 6.44 11.59 -1.60
C ILE A 193 5.39 11.86 -0.52
N HIS A 194 4.13 11.62 -0.86
CA HIS A 194 3.01 11.62 0.09
C HIS A 194 2.97 12.87 0.99
N SER A 195 2.93 12.69 2.31
CA SER A 195 2.87 13.79 3.27
C SER A 195 4.07 14.75 3.19
N GLN A 196 5.25 14.27 2.79
CA GLN A 196 6.43 15.13 2.58
C GLN A 196 6.21 16.07 1.39
N ALA A 197 5.75 15.54 0.25
CA ALA A 197 5.47 16.33 -0.94
C ALA A 197 4.36 17.35 -0.67
N PHE A 198 3.31 16.96 0.04
CA PHE A 198 2.24 17.88 0.44
C PHE A 198 2.74 19.01 1.34
N ARG A 199 3.55 18.69 2.36
CA ARG A 199 4.15 19.70 3.24
C ARG A 199 5.10 20.62 2.47
N ALA A 200 5.92 20.08 1.57
CA ALA A 200 6.80 20.86 0.70
C ALA A 200 6.00 21.82 -0.20
N LEU A 201 4.87 21.36 -0.74
CA LEU A 201 3.97 22.19 -1.55
C LEU A 201 3.37 23.35 -0.74
N LYS A 202 2.97 23.07 0.51
CA LYS A 202 2.32 24.05 1.40
C LYS A 202 3.30 25.03 2.04
N SER A 203 4.54 24.60 2.32
CA SER A 203 5.55 25.47 2.95
C SER A 203 5.99 26.62 2.04
N GLY A 204 5.94 26.42 0.73
CA GLY A 204 6.50 27.36 -0.23
C GLY A 204 8.03 27.46 -0.24
N GLU A 205 8.72 26.64 0.57
CA GLU A 205 10.21 26.60 0.64
C GLU A 205 10.82 25.76 -0.48
N PHE A 206 10.04 24.87 -1.06
CA PHE A 206 10.45 23.95 -2.12
C PHE A 206 9.55 24.08 -3.34
N ARG A 207 10.02 23.56 -4.46
CA ARG A 207 9.21 23.40 -5.68
C ARG A 207 9.58 22.12 -6.41
N PRO A 208 8.63 21.44 -7.07
CA PRO A 208 8.95 20.30 -7.92
C PRO A 208 9.62 20.78 -9.23
N ILE A 209 10.55 19.98 -9.73
CA ILE A 209 11.12 20.10 -11.08
C ILE A 209 10.74 18.90 -11.95
N ALA A 210 10.27 17.82 -11.35
CA ALA A 210 9.67 16.66 -12.01
C ALA A 210 8.51 16.13 -11.16
N GLU A 211 7.43 15.72 -11.81
CA GLU A 211 6.31 15.00 -11.21
C GLU A 211 6.28 13.59 -11.80
N THR A 212 6.86 12.66 -11.07
CA THR A 212 7.16 11.30 -11.53
C THR A 212 5.96 10.57 -12.12
N GLY A 213 4.78 10.72 -11.52
CA GLY A 213 3.56 10.08 -12.03
C GLY A 213 3.17 10.61 -13.40
N ARG A 214 3.09 11.92 -13.56
CA ARG A 214 2.79 12.59 -14.83
C ARG A 214 3.84 12.29 -15.88
N ASP A 215 5.11 12.38 -15.49
CA ASP A 215 6.24 12.12 -16.39
C ASP A 215 6.22 10.69 -16.95
N ASN A 216 5.88 9.71 -16.11
CA ASN A 216 5.75 8.30 -16.53
C ASN A 216 4.50 8.07 -17.40
N ILE A 217 3.38 8.74 -17.10
CA ILE A 217 2.19 8.67 -17.97
C ILE A 217 2.53 9.23 -19.36
N GLU A 218 3.22 10.35 -19.43
CA GLU A 218 3.64 10.94 -20.71
C GLU A 218 4.64 10.06 -21.47
N ALA A 219 5.61 9.44 -20.75
CA ALA A 219 6.65 8.63 -21.38
C ALA A 219 6.16 7.24 -21.82
N PHE A 220 5.24 6.62 -21.07
CA PHE A 220 4.89 5.22 -21.23
C PHE A 220 3.38 4.97 -21.47
N GLY A 221 2.54 5.99 -21.40
CA GLY A 221 1.10 5.87 -21.56
C GLY A 221 0.39 5.12 -20.42
N MET A 222 1.05 4.95 -19.24
CA MET A 222 0.48 4.14 -18.16
C MET A 222 0.82 4.66 -16.77
N ARG A 223 -0.07 4.38 -15.83
CA ARG A 223 0.09 4.67 -14.40
C ARG A 223 0.74 3.48 -13.72
N PHE A 224 1.99 3.62 -13.27
CA PHE A 224 2.68 2.51 -12.63
C PHE A 224 2.07 2.14 -11.27
N ILE A 225 2.13 0.84 -10.98
CA ILE A 225 1.75 0.27 -9.70
C ILE A 225 3.00 0.26 -8.82
N SER A 226 2.86 0.76 -7.59
CA SER A 226 3.98 0.87 -6.65
C SER A 226 4.04 -0.29 -5.67
N ALA A 227 2.87 -0.82 -5.26
CA ALA A 227 2.80 -1.89 -4.28
C ALA A 227 1.61 -2.82 -4.47
N LEU A 228 1.77 -4.04 -3.96
CA LEU A 228 0.79 -5.13 -3.96
C LEU A 228 0.54 -5.59 -2.52
N ASN A 229 -0.69 -5.99 -2.21
CA ASN A 229 -0.97 -6.82 -1.05
C ASN A 229 -0.65 -8.27 -1.41
N VAL A 230 0.25 -8.88 -0.68
CA VAL A 230 0.67 -10.27 -0.93
C VAL A 230 0.55 -11.12 0.32
N SER A 231 0.48 -12.43 0.12
CA SER A 231 0.57 -13.46 1.16
C SER A 231 1.41 -14.63 0.67
N TYR A 232 1.43 -15.72 1.41
CA TYR A 232 2.27 -16.90 1.17
C TYR A 232 1.38 -18.10 0.85
N PRO A 233 1.77 -18.97 -0.13
CA PRO A 233 0.94 -20.10 -0.58
C PRO A 233 0.45 -20.98 0.55
N GLU A 234 1.33 -21.30 1.49
CA GLU A 234 1.01 -22.17 2.62
C GLU A 234 -0.05 -21.58 3.56
N ARG A 235 -0.04 -20.26 3.78
CA ARG A 235 -1.04 -19.59 4.62
C ARG A 235 -2.39 -19.50 3.92
N LEU A 236 -2.37 -19.17 2.63
CA LEU A 236 -3.58 -19.11 1.81
C LEU A 236 -4.26 -20.46 1.71
N ALA A 237 -3.49 -21.55 1.55
CA ALA A 237 -4.03 -22.91 1.51
C ALA A 237 -4.64 -23.35 2.85
N GLN A 238 -4.06 -22.94 3.97
CA GLN A 238 -4.56 -23.29 5.30
C GLN A 238 -5.85 -22.55 5.67
N ARG A 239 -6.00 -21.29 5.27
CA ARG A 239 -7.08 -20.38 5.72
C ARG A 239 -7.68 -19.54 4.58
N PRO A 240 -8.12 -20.13 3.46
CA PRO A 240 -8.54 -19.37 2.28
C PRO A 240 -9.70 -18.42 2.59
N GLU A 241 -10.66 -18.83 3.43
CA GLU A 241 -11.81 -17.99 3.79
C GLU A 241 -11.40 -16.76 4.61
N ALA A 242 -10.39 -16.86 5.46
CA ALA A 242 -9.88 -15.72 6.22
C ALA A 242 -9.26 -14.66 5.29
N PHE A 243 -8.56 -15.06 4.24
CA PHE A 243 -7.95 -14.14 3.29
C PHE A 243 -8.96 -13.55 2.29
N LYS A 244 -9.99 -14.29 1.89
CA LYS A 244 -11.13 -13.74 1.14
C LYS A 244 -11.81 -12.63 1.94
N GLU A 245 -12.03 -12.89 3.21
CA GLU A 245 -12.67 -11.95 4.12
C GLU A 245 -11.76 -10.73 4.40
N PHE A 246 -10.44 -10.91 4.53
CA PHE A 246 -9.49 -9.81 4.59
C PHE A 246 -9.59 -8.91 3.34
N ASN A 247 -9.59 -9.48 2.14
CA ASN A 247 -9.73 -8.73 0.89
C ASN A 247 -11.02 -7.90 0.87
N ARG A 248 -12.15 -8.49 1.34
CA ARG A 248 -13.43 -7.76 1.47
C ARG A 248 -13.28 -6.59 2.45
N MET A 249 -12.79 -6.85 3.67
CA MET A 249 -12.63 -5.83 4.70
C MET A 249 -11.70 -4.70 4.28
N PHE A 250 -10.60 -5.02 3.61
CA PHE A 250 -9.66 -4.01 3.09
C PHE A 250 -10.33 -3.06 2.09
N ARG A 251 -11.04 -3.63 1.11
CA ARG A 251 -11.79 -2.84 0.12
C ARG A 251 -12.91 -2.02 0.76
N ASP A 252 -13.66 -2.63 1.68
CA ASP A 252 -14.78 -1.94 2.34
C ASP A 252 -14.27 -0.84 3.28
N SER A 253 -13.10 -1.03 3.93
CA SER A 253 -12.46 0.00 4.74
C SER A 253 -12.05 1.21 3.90
N MET A 254 -11.44 0.99 2.74
CA MET A 254 -11.12 2.06 1.80
C MET A 254 -12.38 2.80 1.33
N ARG A 255 -13.44 2.06 0.94
CA ARG A 255 -14.71 2.65 0.51
C ARG A 255 -15.35 3.47 1.62
N TYR A 256 -15.31 2.96 2.85
CA TYR A 256 -15.79 3.69 4.01
C TYR A 256 -15.05 5.02 4.20
N ALA A 257 -13.71 5.00 4.11
CA ALA A 257 -12.91 6.21 4.25
C ALA A 257 -13.27 7.28 3.20
N LEU A 258 -13.47 6.88 1.95
CA LEU A 258 -13.86 7.79 0.88
C LEU A 258 -15.30 8.30 0.99
N ALA A 259 -16.21 7.49 1.53
CA ALA A 259 -17.60 7.87 1.76
C ALA A 259 -17.78 8.73 3.02
N ASN A 260 -16.87 8.63 4.00
CA ASN A 260 -16.92 9.31 5.29
C ASN A 260 -15.68 10.19 5.53
N ARG A 261 -15.27 10.94 4.50
CA ARG A 261 -14.02 11.74 4.49
C ARG A 261 -13.90 12.64 5.72
N ALA A 262 -14.96 13.36 6.08
CA ALA A 262 -14.93 14.28 7.22
C ALA A 262 -14.58 13.59 8.54
N GLU A 263 -15.15 12.40 8.83
CA GLU A 263 -14.86 11.62 10.03
C GLU A 263 -13.43 11.07 9.99
N VAL A 264 -13.08 10.36 8.92
CA VAL A 264 -11.84 9.62 8.82
C VAL A 264 -10.63 10.54 8.68
N PHE A 265 -10.72 11.55 7.80
CA PHE A 265 -9.60 12.47 7.54
C PHE A 265 -9.33 13.40 8.72
N ALA A 266 -10.36 13.80 9.46
CA ALA A 266 -10.14 14.55 10.70
C ALA A 266 -9.48 13.71 11.77
N ALA A 267 -9.94 12.46 11.99
CA ALA A 267 -9.38 11.55 12.99
C ALA A 267 -7.91 11.22 12.71
N VAL A 268 -7.59 10.80 11.47
CA VAL A 268 -6.22 10.45 11.08
C VAL A 268 -5.33 11.69 10.97
N GLY A 269 -5.88 12.80 10.49
CA GLY A 269 -5.17 14.07 10.38
C GLY A 269 -4.72 14.60 11.73
N GLN A 270 -5.58 14.53 12.73
CA GLN A 270 -5.24 14.91 14.11
C GLN A 270 -4.07 14.06 14.67
N GLN A 271 -4.09 12.75 14.46
CA GLN A 271 -3.04 11.84 14.93
C GLN A 271 -1.67 12.11 14.26
N ASN A 272 -1.68 12.60 13.01
CA ASN A 272 -0.49 12.77 12.19
C ASN A 272 -0.08 14.24 11.99
N ASN A 273 -0.77 15.18 12.65
CA ASN A 273 -0.58 16.62 12.45
C ASN A 273 -0.62 17.01 10.96
N LEU A 274 -1.70 16.58 10.29
CA LEU A 274 -1.98 16.86 8.87
C LEU A 274 -3.41 17.40 8.73
N PRO A 275 -3.63 18.40 7.89
CA PRO A 275 -4.97 18.89 7.62
C PRO A 275 -5.76 17.90 6.74
N PRO A 276 -7.10 17.86 6.80
CA PRO A 276 -7.93 16.98 5.96
C PRO A 276 -7.65 17.12 4.46
N GLU A 277 -7.26 18.30 3.97
CA GLU A 277 -6.91 18.58 2.58
C GLU A 277 -5.72 17.75 2.07
N PHE A 278 -4.87 17.22 2.98
CA PHE A 278 -3.83 16.27 2.60
C PHE A 278 -4.43 15.00 2.02
N PHE A 279 -5.45 14.45 2.65
CA PHE A 279 -6.08 13.20 2.22
C PHE A 279 -6.84 13.40 0.92
N ASP A 280 -7.59 14.50 0.77
CA ASP A 280 -8.26 14.85 -0.48
C ASP A 280 -7.25 14.96 -1.63
N TRP A 281 -6.18 15.72 -1.42
CA TRP A 281 -5.10 15.83 -2.40
C TRP A 281 -4.46 14.47 -2.70
N TRP A 282 -4.21 13.64 -1.69
CA TRP A 282 -3.56 12.34 -1.88
C TRP A 282 -4.43 11.41 -2.72
N PHE A 283 -5.70 11.25 -2.38
CA PHE A 283 -6.63 10.37 -3.11
C PHE A 283 -7.02 10.88 -4.50
N GLU A 284 -7.05 12.20 -4.71
CA GLU A 284 -7.48 12.78 -5.99
C GLU A 284 -6.32 13.05 -6.96
N LYS A 285 -5.14 13.40 -6.42
CA LYS A 285 -4.03 13.91 -7.22
C LYS A 285 -2.79 13.02 -7.22
N SER A 286 -2.51 12.34 -6.11
CA SER A 286 -1.25 11.65 -5.91
C SER A 286 -1.36 10.15 -6.18
N SER A 287 -2.26 9.48 -5.52
CA SER A 287 -2.27 8.02 -5.46
C SER A 287 -3.68 7.44 -5.53
N ASP A 288 -3.74 6.18 -5.94
CA ASP A 288 -4.94 5.36 -6.01
C ASP A 288 -4.70 4.04 -5.28
N VAL A 289 -5.73 3.49 -4.66
CA VAL A 289 -5.73 2.19 -3.99
C VAL A 289 -6.78 1.29 -4.65
N PRO A 290 -6.45 0.61 -5.75
CA PRO A 290 -7.45 -0.17 -6.49
C PRO A 290 -8.10 -1.27 -5.66
N GLY A 291 -7.35 -1.93 -4.77
CA GLY A 291 -7.86 -3.03 -3.94
C GLY A 291 -8.26 -4.28 -4.72
N THR A 292 -8.02 -4.30 -6.04
CA THR A 292 -8.32 -5.39 -6.99
C THR A 292 -7.08 -5.78 -7.76
N PHE A 293 -7.11 -6.88 -8.50
CA PHE A 293 -6.06 -7.27 -9.43
C PHE A 293 -6.66 -7.91 -10.67
N ASP A 294 -6.37 -7.38 -11.85
CA ASP A 294 -6.82 -7.90 -13.13
C ASP A 294 -5.70 -7.91 -14.18
N GLU A 295 -6.04 -8.26 -15.42
CA GLU A 295 -5.09 -8.32 -16.54
C GLU A 295 -4.48 -6.93 -16.87
N SER A 296 -5.19 -5.84 -16.63
CA SER A 296 -4.65 -4.49 -16.87
C SER A 296 -3.51 -4.18 -15.89
N HIS A 297 -3.68 -4.55 -14.61
CA HIS A 297 -2.65 -4.43 -13.58
C HIS A 297 -1.44 -5.32 -13.92
N ALA A 298 -1.69 -6.56 -14.39
CA ALA A 298 -0.61 -7.46 -14.80
C ALA A 298 0.23 -6.86 -15.94
N LYS A 299 -0.41 -6.31 -16.98
CA LYS A 299 0.28 -5.65 -18.11
C LYS A 299 1.16 -4.48 -17.64
N ILE A 300 0.64 -3.63 -16.73
CA ILE A 300 1.39 -2.50 -16.19
C ILE A 300 2.63 -2.99 -15.42
N ILE A 301 2.49 -4.01 -14.58
CA ILE A 301 3.60 -4.57 -13.80
C ILE A 301 4.63 -5.23 -14.70
N MET A 302 4.21 -6.01 -15.69
CA MET A 302 5.14 -6.64 -16.64
C MET A 302 5.94 -5.61 -17.41
N LYS A 303 5.29 -4.53 -17.89
CA LYS A 303 6.00 -3.42 -18.54
C LYS A 303 6.98 -2.71 -17.59
N PHE A 304 6.58 -2.49 -16.34
CA PHE A 304 7.46 -1.92 -15.33
C PHE A 304 8.68 -2.82 -15.07
N TYR A 305 8.52 -4.15 -15.06
CA TYR A 305 9.65 -5.09 -14.92
C TYR A 305 10.60 -5.06 -16.11
N GLU A 306 10.07 -5.01 -17.35
CA GLU A 306 10.89 -4.84 -18.55
C GLU A 306 11.77 -3.60 -18.47
N LEU A 307 11.16 -2.45 -18.19
CA LEU A 307 11.86 -1.18 -18.02
C LEU A 307 12.85 -1.19 -16.84
N SER A 308 12.47 -1.83 -15.74
CA SER A 308 13.36 -1.96 -14.57
C SER A 308 14.58 -2.83 -14.86
N LYS A 309 14.42 -3.86 -15.70
CA LYS A 309 15.54 -4.70 -16.19
C LYS A 309 16.44 -3.91 -17.13
N GLU A 310 15.87 -3.13 -18.05
CA GLU A 310 16.61 -2.27 -18.98
C GLU A 310 17.55 -1.31 -18.25
N ILE A 311 17.09 -0.70 -17.16
CA ILE A 311 17.88 0.24 -16.36
C ILE A 311 18.70 -0.44 -15.24
N GLY A 312 18.81 -1.77 -15.25
CA GLY A 312 19.65 -2.54 -14.33
C GLY A 312 19.14 -2.65 -12.89
N MET A 313 17.84 -2.40 -12.64
CA MET A 313 17.27 -2.53 -11.28
C MET A 313 16.98 -3.98 -10.88
N ILE A 314 16.64 -4.82 -11.86
CA ILE A 314 16.40 -6.25 -11.69
C ILE A 314 17.09 -7.01 -12.83
N GLN A 315 17.46 -8.26 -12.58
CA GLN A 315 18.09 -9.11 -13.59
C GLN A 315 17.09 -9.99 -14.34
N ALA A 316 16.14 -10.55 -13.61
CA ALA A 316 15.09 -11.42 -14.11
C ALA A 316 13.80 -11.18 -13.30
N PHE A 317 12.67 -11.55 -13.86
CA PHE A 317 11.38 -11.44 -13.19
C PHE A 317 10.44 -12.57 -13.63
N PRO A 318 9.54 -13.02 -12.73
CA PRO A 318 8.49 -13.97 -13.07
C PRO A 318 7.37 -13.25 -13.85
N ASP A 319 6.57 -14.02 -14.58
CA ASP A 319 5.27 -13.49 -15.02
C ASP A 319 4.37 -13.30 -13.79
N ILE A 320 4.01 -12.05 -13.53
CA ILE A 320 3.20 -11.70 -12.35
C ILE A 320 1.86 -12.43 -12.33
N ARG A 321 1.32 -12.83 -13.50
CA ARG A 321 0.07 -13.57 -13.62
C ARG A 321 0.13 -14.92 -12.91
N THR A 322 1.31 -15.55 -12.89
CA THR A 322 1.54 -16.85 -12.21
C THR A 322 1.55 -16.73 -10.70
N LEU A 323 1.71 -15.52 -10.19
CA LEU A 323 1.73 -15.23 -8.76
C LEU A 323 0.37 -14.77 -8.22
N VAL A 324 -0.64 -14.61 -9.07
CA VAL A 324 -1.97 -14.17 -8.62
C VAL A 324 -2.66 -15.30 -7.87
N TRP A 325 -3.15 -15.00 -6.67
CA TRP A 325 -3.98 -15.94 -5.93
C TRP A 325 -5.32 -16.14 -6.67
N GLU A 326 -5.78 -17.38 -6.75
CA GLU A 326 -7.01 -17.75 -7.48
C GLU A 326 -8.26 -16.99 -7.00
N HIS A 327 -8.27 -16.61 -5.70
CA HIS A 327 -9.33 -15.81 -5.08
C HIS A 327 -8.95 -14.33 -4.90
N ALA A 328 -7.96 -13.84 -5.63
CA ALA A 328 -7.67 -12.41 -5.67
C ALA A 328 -8.91 -11.63 -6.13
N LEU A 329 -9.13 -10.44 -5.54
CA LEU A 329 -10.25 -9.59 -5.96
C LEU A 329 -10.06 -9.17 -7.41
N ARG A 330 -11.07 -9.42 -8.23
CA ARG A 330 -11.16 -8.93 -9.60
C ARG A 330 -11.89 -7.58 -9.61
N ALA A 331 -11.51 -6.70 -10.57
CA ALA A 331 -12.19 -5.43 -10.79
C ALA A 331 -13.58 -5.64 -11.38
#